data_3703b5129a44b24ca761d3ae174f5920
#
_entry.id   3703b5129a44b24ca761d3ae174f5920
#
_cell.length_a   1.000
_cell.length_b   1.000
_cell.length_c   1.000
_cell.angle_alpha   90.00
_cell.angle_beta   90.00
_cell.angle_gamma   90.00
#
_symmetry.space_group_name_H-M   'P 1'
#
loop_
_entity.id
_entity.type
_entity.pdbx_description
1 polymer ?
#
loop_
_entity_poly.entity_id
_entity_poly.type
_entity_poly.pdbx_seq_one_letter_code
_entity_poly.pdbx_strand_id
1 'polypeptide(L)'
;MKTKTMKIEDILKLTENTWGIDIQKAVVVSVEKLTFDKFATYKSKGQEMAYRDLEIEDDTGKCSLRVKTGSFSNEYINSIKAESRIKLVNVGWLVNQKRLTTMKSRFAASDIMLDEEIDKHNKIRNLKL
;
A
#
# COMPACT_ATOMS: atom_id res chain seq x y z
N MET A 1 -5.41 -3.22 -16.93
CA MET A 1 -5.35 -4.36 -15.97
C MET A 1 -6.58 -4.33 -15.08
N LYS A 2 -7.21 -5.47 -14.94
CA LYS A 2 -8.34 -5.60 -14.03
C LYS A 2 -7.85 -5.93 -12.62
N THR A 3 -8.29 -5.17 -11.64
CA THR A 3 -8.04 -5.45 -10.24
C THR A 3 -9.34 -5.94 -9.58
N LYS A 4 -9.20 -6.58 -8.43
CA LYS A 4 -10.32 -7.14 -7.69
C LYS A 4 -10.35 -6.55 -6.29
N THR A 5 -11.48 -5.99 -5.90
CA THR A 5 -11.66 -5.50 -4.54
C THR A 5 -11.84 -6.68 -3.57
N MET A 6 -11.07 -6.68 -2.49
CA MET A 6 -11.11 -7.74 -1.48
C MET A 6 -11.12 -7.13 -0.09
N LYS A 7 -11.74 -7.84 0.85
CA LYS A 7 -11.61 -7.56 2.29
C LYS A 7 -10.39 -8.31 2.84
N ILE A 8 -9.83 -7.81 3.94
CA ILE A 8 -8.64 -8.43 4.52
C ILE A 8 -8.89 -9.89 4.90
N GLU A 9 -10.04 -10.22 5.47
CA GLU A 9 -10.35 -11.62 5.81
C GLU A 9 -10.25 -12.57 4.61
N ASP A 10 -10.67 -12.10 3.43
CA ASP A 10 -10.61 -12.91 2.21
C ASP A 10 -9.18 -13.02 1.70
N ILE A 11 -8.40 -11.97 1.83
CA ILE A 11 -6.97 -11.99 1.47
C ILE A 11 -6.22 -13.00 2.33
N LEU A 12 -6.52 -13.04 3.64
CA LEU A 12 -5.86 -13.97 4.57
C LEU A 12 -6.16 -15.44 4.26
N LYS A 13 -7.22 -15.72 3.52
CA LYS A 13 -7.59 -17.08 3.11
C LYS A 13 -6.92 -17.52 1.81
N LEU A 14 -6.23 -16.62 1.12
CA LEU A 14 -5.55 -16.96 -0.13
C LEU A 14 -4.43 -17.96 0.11
N THR A 15 -4.33 -18.95 -0.78
CA THR A 15 -3.33 -20.02 -0.69
C THR A 15 -2.17 -19.84 -1.65
N GLU A 16 -2.24 -18.83 -2.52
CA GLU A 16 -1.23 -18.53 -3.52
C GLU A 16 -0.95 -17.03 -3.53
N ASN A 17 0.25 -16.67 -4.01
CA ASN A 17 0.56 -15.26 -4.28
C ASN A 17 -0.47 -14.70 -5.26
N THR A 18 -1.07 -13.59 -4.92
CA THR A 18 -2.15 -13.00 -5.69
C THR A 18 -1.87 -11.53 -5.95
N TRP A 19 -2.04 -11.10 -7.19
CA TRP A 19 -1.76 -9.74 -7.64
C TRP A 19 -3.05 -9.03 -8.05
N GLY A 20 -2.99 -7.71 -8.13
CA GLY A 20 -4.16 -6.95 -8.58
C GLY A 20 -5.27 -6.84 -7.55
N ILE A 21 -4.91 -6.66 -6.29
CA ILE A 21 -5.88 -6.54 -5.20
C ILE A 21 -6.10 -5.06 -4.87
N ASP A 22 -7.37 -4.67 -4.75
CA ASP A 22 -7.78 -3.36 -4.25
C ASP A 22 -8.41 -3.52 -2.87
N ILE A 23 -8.09 -2.62 -1.95
CA ILE A 23 -8.77 -2.51 -0.65
C ILE A 23 -9.41 -1.12 -0.58
N GLN A 24 -10.73 -1.08 -0.46
CA GLN A 24 -11.48 0.18 -0.50
C GLN A 24 -11.30 1.04 0.75
N LYS A 25 -11.20 0.40 1.91
CA LYS A 25 -11.04 1.10 3.18
C LYS A 25 -10.18 0.29 4.11
N ALA A 26 -9.16 0.91 4.66
CA ALA A 26 -8.35 0.33 5.73
C ALA A 26 -7.82 1.47 6.61
N VAL A 27 -7.46 1.13 7.84
CA VAL A 27 -6.84 2.06 8.78
C VAL A 27 -5.42 1.58 9.04
N VAL A 28 -4.47 2.50 9.05
CA VAL A 28 -3.09 2.18 9.43
C VAL A 28 -3.03 2.08 10.94
N VAL A 29 -2.75 0.88 11.45
CA VAL A 29 -2.66 0.62 12.90
C VAL A 29 -1.31 1.04 13.44
N SER A 30 -0.24 0.67 12.73
CA SER A 30 1.12 1.01 13.13
C SER A 30 2.01 1.18 11.91
N VAL A 31 3.11 1.90 12.11
CA VAL A 31 4.11 2.14 11.07
C VAL A 31 5.49 1.80 11.62
N GLU A 32 6.29 1.11 10.81
CA GLU A 32 7.67 0.84 11.11
C GLU A 32 8.58 1.93 10.54
N LYS A 33 9.88 1.85 10.84
CA LYS A 33 10.87 2.76 10.26
C LYS A 33 11.01 2.53 8.78
N LEU A 34 11.35 3.60 8.05
CA LEU A 34 11.83 3.46 6.69
C LEU A 34 13.16 2.69 6.71
N THR A 35 13.21 1.57 6.01
CA THR A 35 14.37 0.67 5.99
C THR A 35 14.94 0.62 4.59
N PHE A 36 16.25 0.79 4.46
CA PHE A 36 16.93 0.67 3.18
C PHE A 36 17.29 -0.78 2.91
N ASP A 37 16.90 -1.26 1.73
CA ASP A 37 17.16 -2.63 1.32
C ASP A 37 18.46 -2.68 0.51
N LYS A 38 19.55 -3.03 1.17
CA LYS A 38 20.87 -3.10 0.56
C LYS A 38 20.97 -4.16 -0.54
N PHE A 39 20.13 -5.17 -0.48
CA PHE A 39 20.16 -6.29 -1.44
C PHE A 39 19.41 -6.01 -2.74
N ALA A 40 18.62 -4.95 -2.78
CA ALA A 40 17.85 -4.61 -3.97
C ALA A 40 18.56 -3.63 -4.90
N THR A 41 19.73 -3.13 -4.53
CA THR A 41 20.41 -2.06 -5.27
C THR A 41 20.78 -2.45 -6.71
N TYR A 42 21.11 -3.71 -6.93
CA TYR A 42 21.48 -4.18 -8.27
C TYR A 42 20.32 -4.10 -9.26
N LYS A 43 19.10 -4.22 -8.80
CA LYS A 43 17.90 -4.16 -9.64
C LYS A 43 17.48 -2.73 -10.00
N SER A 44 17.97 -1.76 -9.27
CA SER A 44 17.59 -0.36 -9.43
C SER A 44 18.71 0.50 -10.02
N LYS A 45 19.68 -0.12 -10.69
CA LYS A 45 20.82 0.55 -11.34
C LYS A 45 21.62 1.41 -10.36
N GLY A 46 21.86 0.88 -9.16
CA GLY A 46 22.64 1.56 -8.14
C GLY A 46 21.87 2.51 -7.25
N GLN A 47 20.59 2.66 -7.45
CA GLN A 47 19.75 3.44 -6.53
C GLN A 47 19.41 2.62 -5.30
N GLU A 48 19.44 3.24 -4.13
CA GLU A 48 19.01 2.59 -2.91
C GLU A 48 17.50 2.40 -2.91
N MET A 49 17.07 1.18 -2.65
CA MET A 49 15.67 0.86 -2.48
C MET A 49 15.34 0.86 -1.00
N ALA A 50 14.22 1.45 -0.65
CA ALA A 50 13.74 1.46 0.72
C ALA A 50 12.33 0.92 0.79
N TYR A 51 11.92 0.52 1.97
CA TYR A 51 10.55 0.10 2.23
C TYR A 51 10.15 0.51 3.64
N ARG A 52 8.86 0.54 3.86
CA ARG A 52 8.28 0.77 5.18
C ARG A 52 7.16 -0.21 5.37
N ASP A 53 7.20 -0.94 6.47
CA ASP A 53 6.14 -1.89 6.80
C ASP A 53 5.09 -1.21 7.66
N LEU A 54 3.85 -1.45 7.30
CA LEU A 54 2.68 -0.95 8.00
C LEU A 54 1.85 -2.14 8.46
N GLU A 55 1.11 -1.97 9.53
CA GLU A 55 0.01 -2.87 9.86
C GLU A 55 -1.28 -2.15 9.53
N ILE A 56 -2.13 -2.78 8.76
CA ILE A 56 -3.42 -2.22 8.33
C ILE A 56 -4.56 -3.10 8.79
N GLU A 57 -5.71 -2.47 8.98
CA GLU A 57 -6.91 -3.14 9.49
C GLU A 57 -8.14 -2.63 8.74
N ASP A 58 -9.04 -3.53 8.42
CA ASP A 58 -10.41 -3.18 8.02
C ASP A 58 -11.40 -3.77 9.02
N ASP A 59 -12.69 -3.73 8.71
CA ASP A 59 -13.73 -4.30 9.58
C ASP A 59 -13.68 -5.82 9.69
N THR A 60 -12.85 -6.50 8.92
CA THR A 60 -12.78 -7.95 8.83
C THR A 60 -11.49 -8.56 9.37
N GLY A 61 -10.42 -7.80 9.47
CA GLY A 61 -9.15 -8.34 9.96
C GLY A 61 -7.99 -7.38 9.82
N LYS A 62 -6.79 -7.89 10.08
CA LYS A 62 -5.52 -7.14 10.03
C LYS A 62 -4.51 -7.88 9.17
N CYS A 63 -3.64 -7.14 8.52
CA CYS A 63 -2.48 -7.72 7.85
C CYS A 63 -1.36 -6.68 7.71
N SER A 64 -0.18 -7.16 7.34
CA SER A 64 0.96 -6.30 7.08
C SER A 64 0.97 -5.83 5.64
N LEU A 65 1.47 -4.62 5.40
CA LEU A 65 1.66 -4.03 4.07
C LEU A 65 3.07 -3.48 3.98
N ARG A 66 3.81 -3.88 2.97
CA ARG A 66 5.12 -3.30 2.66
C ARG A 66 5.00 -2.27 1.54
N VAL A 67 5.34 -1.04 1.84
CA VAL A 67 5.34 0.07 0.89
C VAL A 67 6.77 0.30 0.41
N LYS A 68 6.99 0.15 -0.89
CA LYS A 68 8.33 0.23 -1.49
C LYS A 68 8.54 1.54 -2.24
N THR A 69 9.77 2.07 -2.20
CA THR A 69 10.12 3.32 -2.88
C THR A 69 10.05 3.25 -4.39
N GLY A 70 10.06 2.09 -4.99
CA GLY A 70 9.87 1.95 -6.44
C GLY A 70 8.54 2.52 -6.92
N SER A 71 7.52 2.52 -6.06
CA SER A 71 6.18 3.02 -6.39
C SER A 71 5.92 4.43 -5.86
N PHE A 72 6.61 4.84 -4.79
CA PHE A 72 6.33 6.08 -4.07
C PHE A 72 7.63 6.78 -3.67
N SER A 73 7.58 8.11 -3.58
CA SER A 73 8.71 8.87 -3.06
C SER A 73 8.90 8.60 -1.56
N ASN A 74 10.13 8.80 -1.07
CA ASN A 74 10.40 8.67 0.37
C ASN A 74 9.56 9.65 1.19
N GLU A 75 9.33 10.84 0.67
CA GLU A 75 8.49 11.84 1.34
C GLU A 75 7.07 11.35 1.52
N TYR A 76 6.51 10.75 0.47
CA TYR A 76 5.15 10.21 0.54
C TYR A 76 5.05 9.06 1.54
N ILE A 77 6.01 8.15 1.50
CA ILE A 77 6.04 7.01 2.43
C ILE A 77 6.14 7.51 3.88
N ASN A 78 6.98 8.51 4.14
CA ASN A 78 7.12 9.07 5.48
C ASN A 78 5.90 9.87 5.95
N SER A 79 5.03 10.29 5.03
CA SER A 79 3.81 11.02 5.38
C SER A 79 2.70 10.11 5.92
N ILE A 80 2.82 8.81 5.70
CA ILE A 80 1.82 7.84 6.19
C ILE A 80 2.00 7.68 7.71
N LYS A 81 0.91 7.88 8.45
CA LYS A 81 0.93 7.85 9.92
C LYS A 81 -0.07 6.83 10.45
N ALA A 82 0.14 6.38 11.69
CA ALA A 82 -0.85 5.59 12.40
C ALA A 82 -2.19 6.34 12.44
N GLU A 83 -3.28 5.59 12.40
CA GLU A 83 -4.65 6.07 12.38
C GLU A 83 -5.09 6.71 11.05
N SER A 84 -4.20 6.84 10.06
CA SER A 84 -4.59 7.28 8.73
C SER A 84 -5.51 6.25 8.08
N ARG A 85 -6.55 6.74 7.41
CA ARG A 85 -7.43 5.90 6.59
C ARG A 85 -6.90 5.89 5.17
N ILE A 86 -6.82 4.72 4.58
CA ILE A 86 -6.21 4.54 3.26
C ILE A 86 -7.09 3.70 2.35
N LYS A 87 -6.90 3.89 1.06
CA LYS A 87 -7.39 3.05 0.00
C LYS A 87 -6.19 2.50 -0.76
N LEU A 88 -6.18 1.20 -1.01
CA LEU A 88 -5.11 0.55 -1.75
C LEU A 88 -5.59 0.12 -3.11
N VAL A 89 -4.77 0.32 -4.12
CA VAL A 89 -5.06 -0.06 -5.51
C VAL A 89 -3.91 -0.90 -6.05
N ASN A 90 -4.23 -2.06 -6.58
CA ASN A 90 -3.31 -2.94 -7.29
C ASN A 90 -2.10 -3.37 -6.45
N VAL A 91 -2.37 -3.88 -5.24
CA VAL A 91 -1.33 -4.46 -4.39
C VAL A 91 -1.30 -5.98 -4.56
N GLY A 92 -0.22 -6.61 -4.14
CA GLY A 92 -0.04 -8.05 -4.20
C GLY A 92 -0.01 -8.68 -2.82
N TRP A 93 -0.48 -9.93 -2.71
CA TRP A 93 -0.40 -10.72 -1.50
C TRP A 93 0.66 -11.80 -1.64
N LEU A 94 1.62 -11.81 -0.71
CA LEU A 94 2.69 -12.79 -0.65
C LEU A 94 2.37 -13.81 0.44
N VAL A 95 1.89 -14.98 0.04
CA VAL A 95 1.32 -15.98 0.94
C VAL A 95 2.34 -16.50 1.97
N ASN A 96 3.58 -16.74 1.56
CA ASN A 96 4.61 -17.24 2.46
C ASN A 96 5.10 -16.20 3.46
N GLN A 97 4.99 -14.93 3.12
CA GLN A 97 5.41 -13.83 3.98
C GLN A 97 4.25 -13.23 4.76
N LYS A 98 3.04 -13.63 4.43
CA LYS A 98 1.80 -13.16 5.06
C LYS A 98 1.71 -11.63 5.08
N ARG A 99 1.99 -11.02 3.95
CA ARG A 99 1.90 -9.56 3.82
C ARG A 99 1.49 -9.13 2.43
N LEU A 100 0.89 -7.94 2.37
CA LEU A 100 0.68 -7.23 1.12
C LEU A 100 1.94 -6.47 0.75
N THR A 101 2.14 -6.23 -0.52
CA THR A 101 3.26 -5.44 -1.02
C THR A 101 2.80 -4.53 -2.15
N THR A 102 3.35 -3.33 -2.19
CA THR A 102 3.18 -2.47 -3.35
C THR A 102 4.02 -2.99 -4.51
N MET A 103 3.59 -2.68 -5.72
CA MET A 103 4.24 -3.12 -6.95
C MET A 103 4.51 -1.92 -7.84
N LYS A 104 5.60 -2.01 -8.58
CA LYS A 104 5.82 -1.16 -9.75
C LYS A 104 6.45 -2.03 -10.82
N SER A 105 5.71 -2.25 -11.88
CA SER A 105 6.20 -2.97 -13.04
C SER A 105 6.07 -2.08 -14.27
N ARG A 106 6.58 -2.59 -15.38
CA ARG A 106 6.47 -1.90 -16.68
C ARG A 106 5.02 -1.61 -17.07
N PHE A 107 4.09 -2.45 -16.64
CA PHE A 107 2.69 -2.39 -17.07
C PHE A 107 1.71 -2.03 -15.96
N ALA A 108 2.14 -2.01 -14.71
CA ALA A 108 1.23 -1.79 -13.59
C ALA A 108 1.97 -1.24 -12.38
N ALA A 109 1.31 -0.38 -11.65
CA ALA A 109 1.82 0.17 -10.39
C ALA A 109 0.71 0.17 -9.35
N SER A 110 1.12 0.04 -8.09
CA SER A 110 0.20 0.19 -6.96
C SER A 110 -0.02 1.67 -6.66
N ASP A 111 -1.15 1.96 -6.03
CA ASP A 111 -1.43 3.30 -5.52
C ASP A 111 -1.97 3.21 -4.09
N ILE A 112 -1.69 4.23 -3.31
CA ILE A 112 -2.21 4.42 -1.96
C ILE A 112 -2.81 5.81 -1.90
N MET A 113 -4.09 5.89 -1.54
CA MET A 113 -4.77 7.17 -1.37
C MET A 113 -5.09 7.36 0.11
N LEU A 114 -4.67 8.49 0.66
CA LEU A 114 -5.01 8.87 2.03
C LEU A 114 -6.34 9.62 2.02
N ASP A 115 -7.20 9.31 2.99
CA ASP A 115 -8.51 9.96 3.09
C ASP A 115 -8.42 11.47 3.22
N GLU A 116 -7.36 11.98 3.82
CA GLU A 116 -7.14 13.44 3.93
C GLU A 116 -7.12 14.11 2.56
N GLU A 117 -6.50 13.46 1.58
CA GLU A 117 -6.44 13.97 0.21
C GLU A 117 -7.80 13.94 -0.45
N ILE A 118 -8.56 12.87 -0.19
CA ILE A 118 -9.91 12.73 -0.70
C ILE A 118 -10.83 13.78 -0.09
N ASP A 119 -10.73 13.97 1.23
CA ASP A 119 -11.55 14.98 1.94
C ASP A 119 -11.26 16.40 1.48
N LYS A 120 -9.99 16.75 1.28
CA LYS A 120 -9.61 18.06 0.76
C LYS A 120 -10.19 18.29 -0.62
N HIS A 121 -10.11 17.28 -1.48
CA HIS A 121 -10.65 17.38 -2.84
C HIS A 121 -12.17 17.55 -2.82
N ASN A 122 -12.86 16.82 -1.97
CA ASN A 122 -14.31 16.91 -1.81
C ASN A 122 -14.74 18.27 -1.26
N LYS A 123 -14.00 18.82 -0.30
CA LYS A 123 -14.28 20.16 0.22
C LYS A 123 -14.15 21.23 -0.85
N ILE A 124 -13.12 21.15 -1.69
CA ILE A 124 -12.94 22.07 -2.80
C ILE A 124 -14.09 21.96 -3.78
N ARG A 125 -14.53 20.75 -4.11
CA ARG A 125 -15.69 20.53 -4.99
C ARG A 125 -16.95 21.14 -4.40
N ASN A 126 -17.19 20.94 -3.12
CA ASN A 126 -18.38 21.46 -2.45
C ASN A 126 -18.39 22.99 -2.39
N LEU A 127 -17.23 23.63 -2.26
CA LEU A 127 -17.12 25.07 -2.25
C LEU A 127 -17.42 25.70 -3.62
N LYS A 128 -17.32 24.95 -4.69
CA LYS A 128 -17.61 25.42 -6.05
C LYS A 128 -19.09 25.30 -6.42
N LEU A 129 -19.86 24.65 -5.58
CA LEU A 129 -21.29 24.52 -5.78
C LEU A 129 -22.03 25.70 -5.17
#